data_e1fa511bc78986f2fdbc9046628218bc
#
_entry.id   e1fa511bc78986f2fdbc9046628218bc
#
_cell.length_a   1.000
_cell.length_b   1.000
_cell.length_c   1.000
_cell.angle_alpha   90.00
_cell.angle_beta   90.00
_cell.angle_gamma   90.00
#
_symmetry.space_group_name_H-M   'P 1'
#
loop_
_entity.id
_entity.type
_entity.pdbx_description
1 polymer ?
#
loop_
_entity_poly.entity_id
_entity_poly.type
_entity_poly.pdbx_seq_one_letter_code
_entity_poly.pdbx_strand_id
1 'polypeptide(L)'
;MARQVLDQLGDAARVIDETHGFKYLDQRDLLGFVDGTANPLAEEALDTVLLGDNADYPRGSYVTVQKYIHDLAKWNELSTEEQEKVIGRTKADDIELDDDTKPTNSHVALNDLEEDIYRENMVFGSFAAGEMGTYFIGYAKDPENVMERLRNMFIGKPEGNYDRILDFSTALTGTNFFVPSADLMKNFDELPPA
;
A
#
# COMPACT_ATOMS: atom_id res chain seq x y z
N MET A 1 -10.16 -20.21 -2.70
CA MET A 1 -9.19 -19.86 -3.76
C MET A 1 -7.77 -20.29 -3.40
N ALA A 2 -7.12 -19.81 -2.32
CA ALA A 2 -5.73 -20.15 -1.96
C ALA A 2 -5.48 -21.67 -1.91
N ARG A 3 -6.36 -22.43 -1.24
CA ARG A 3 -6.25 -23.91 -1.19
C ARG A 3 -6.27 -24.57 -2.56
N GLN A 4 -7.14 -24.09 -3.48
CA GLN A 4 -7.21 -24.62 -4.85
C GLN A 4 -5.92 -24.39 -5.63
N VAL A 5 -5.29 -23.21 -5.44
CA VAL A 5 -3.99 -22.91 -6.06
C VAL A 5 -2.91 -23.83 -5.50
N LEU A 6 -2.86 -24.03 -4.19
CA LEU A 6 -1.89 -24.92 -3.55
C LEU A 6 -2.10 -26.39 -3.97
N ASP A 7 -3.36 -26.85 -4.07
CA ASP A 7 -3.69 -28.19 -4.53
C ASP A 7 -3.23 -28.41 -5.99
N GLN A 8 -3.29 -27.36 -6.84
CA GLN A 8 -2.80 -27.42 -8.23
C GLN A 8 -1.27 -27.40 -8.31
N LEU A 9 -0.61 -26.63 -7.44
CA LEU A 9 0.86 -26.57 -7.40
C LEU A 9 1.48 -27.86 -6.81
N GLY A 10 0.75 -28.58 -5.98
CA GLY A 10 1.21 -29.85 -5.39
C GLY A 10 2.60 -29.73 -4.78
N ASP A 11 3.51 -30.62 -5.17
CA ASP A 11 4.88 -30.64 -4.65
C ASP A 11 5.81 -29.58 -5.26
N ALA A 12 5.34 -28.81 -6.26
CA ALA A 12 6.14 -27.75 -6.90
C ALA A 12 6.33 -26.51 -5.99
N ALA A 13 5.46 -26.34 -4.99
CA ALA A 13 5.55 -25.24 -4.05
C ALA A 13 5.10 -25.62 -2.64
N ARG A 14 5.68 -24.95 -1.64
CA ARG A 14 5.22 -25.07 -0.24
C ARG A 14 5.03 -23.68 0.36
N VAL A 15 4.05 -23.53 1.23
CA VAL A 15 3.86 -22.31 2.03
C VAL A 15 5.01 -22.22 3.06
N ILE A 16 5.71 -21.09 3.06
CA ILE A 16 6.78 -20.79 4.02
C ILE A 16 6.39 -19.70 5.00
N ASP A 17 5.44 -18.83 4.63
CA ASP A 17 4.87 -17.79 5.48
C ASP A 17 3.42 -17.56 5.09
N GLU A 18 2.60 -17.18 6.04
CA GLU A 18 1.18 -16.91 5.85
C GLU A 18 0.71 -15.78 6.77
N THR A 19 0.09 -14.77 6.20
CA THR A 19 -0.48 -13.64 6.93
C THR A 19 -1.97 -13.59 6.72
N HIS A 20 -2.75 -13.70 7.82
CA HIS A 20 -4.20 -13.60 7.80
C HIS A 20 -4.64 -12.19 8.15
N GLY A 21 -5.35 -11.57 7.23
CA GLY A 21 -5.98 -10.27 7.45
C GLY A 21 -7.39 -10.39 8.00
N PHE A 22 -7.86 -9.29 8.52
CA PHE A 22 -9.25 -9.13 8.97
C PHE A 22 -9.77 -7.74 8.63
N LYS A 23 -11.09 -7.60 8.59
CA LYS A 23 -11.72 -6.31 8.40
C LYS A 23 -11.78 -5.58 9.72
N TYR A 24 -11.21 -4.37 9.77
CA TYR A 24 -11.27 -3.50 10.94
C TYR A 24 -12.44 -2.50 10.84
N LEU A 25 -12.72 -1.77 11.92
CA LEU A 25 -13.90 -0.90 12.06
C LEU A 25 -13.99 0.15 10.95
N ASP A 26 -15.17 0.28 10.34
CA ASP A 26 -15.56 1.36 9.42
C ASP A 26 -14.55 1.67 8.29
N GLN A 27 -13.92 0.62 7.76
CA GLN A 27 -12.87 0.75 6.72
C GLN A 27 -11.66 1.59 7.18
N ARG A 28 -11.36 1.57 8.47
CA ARG A 28 -10.17 2.23 9.04
C ARG A 28 -9.02 1.24 9.16
N ASP A 29 -7.83 1.80 9.11
CA ASP A 29 -6.61 1.09 9.50
C ASP A 29 -6.49 0.95 11.03
N LEU A 30 -5.44 0.27 11.51
CA LEU A 30 -5.20 0.10 12.95
C LEU A 30 -4.77 1.39 13.67
N LEU A 31 -4.33 2.40 12.94
CA LEU A 31 -4.01 3.72 13.48
C LEU A 31 -5.29 4.56 13.69
N GLY A 32 -6.43 4.08 13.14
CA GLY A 32 -7.76 4.64 13.30
C GLY A 32 -8.17 5.64 12.23
N PHE A 33 -7.44 5.73 11.11
CA PHE A 33 -7.75 6.61 9.99
C PHE A 33 -8.47 5.85 8.87
N VAL A 34 -9.29 6.56 8.09
CA VAL A 34 -9.98 5.99 6.93
C VAL A 34 -8.95 5.58 5.88
N ASP A 35 -9.08 4.37 5.36
CA ASP A 35 -8.19 3.84 4.34
C ASP A 35 -8.80 3.98 2.94
N GLY A 36 -7.95 4.27 1.95
CA GLY A 36 -8.36 4.35 0.54
C GLY A 36 -9.03 5.65 0.12
N THR A 37 -9.05 6.70 0.94
CA THR A 37 -9.71 7.98 0.65
C THR A 37 -9.28 8.62 -0.67
N ALA A 38 -8.00 8.55 -1.00
CA ALA A 38 -7.43 9.15 -2.20
C ALA A 38 -7.25 8.15 -3.36
N ASN A 39 -7.96 7.04 -3.38
CA ASN A 39 -7.93 6.14 -4.52
C ASN A 39 -8.70 6.74 -5.70
N PRO A 40 -8.16 6.68 -6.92
CA PRO A 40 -8.91 7.03 -8.12
C PRO A 40 -10.12 6.12 -8.31
N LEU A 41 -11.19 6.62 -8.92
CA LEU A 41 -12.46 5.92 -9.06
C LEU A 41 -12.77 5.54 -10.51
N ALA A 42 -13.49 4.44 -10.70
CA ALA A 42 -14.03 3.99 -11.99
C ALA A 42 -12.98 3.92 -13.11
N GLU A 43 -13.18 4.67 -14.21
CA GLU A 43 -12.27 4.66 -15.37
C GLU A 43 -10.88 5.19 -15.03
N GLU A 44 -10.80 6.21 -14.19
CA GLU A 44 -9.53 6.79 -13.73
C GLU A 44 -8.66 5.75 -12.99
N ALA A 45 -9.28 4.86 -12.20
CA ALA A 45 -8.57 3.76 -11.57
C ALA A 45 -7.92 2.81 -12.60
N LEU A 46 -8.62 2.52 -13.71
CA LEU A 46 -8.05 1.70 -14.77
C LEU A 46 -6.89 2.39 -15.48
N ASP A 47 -7.02 3.68 -15.76
CA ASP A 47 -5.95 4.48 -16.40
C ASP A 47 -4.72 4.66 -15.50
N THR A 48 -4.93 4.64 -14.19
CA THR A 48 -3.85 4.70 -13.19
C THR A 48 -3.06 3.41 -13.11
N VAL A 49 -3.72 2.25 -13.20
CA VAL A 49 -3.09 0.96 -12.90
C VAL A 49 -2.69 0.16 -14.12
N LEU A 50 -3.35 0.33 -15.28
CA LEU A 50 -3.12 -0.50 -16.45
C LEU A 50 -2.14 0.12 -17.44
N LEU A 51 -1.24 -0.69 -17.96
CA LEU A 51 -0.41 -0.34 -19.11
C LEU A 51 -1.27 -0.09 -20.34
N GLY A 52 -0.90 0.93 -21.12
CA GLY A 52 -1.59 1.28 -22.35
C GLY A 52 -1.49 0.19 -23.43
N ASP A 53 -2.38 0.25 -24.41
CA ASP A 53 -2.49 -0.76 -25.49
C ASP A 53 -1.23 -0.87 -26.38
N ASN A 54 -0.37 0.15 -26.39
CA ASN A 54 0.88 0.17 -27.13
C ASN A 54 2.11 -0.32 -26.34
N ALA A 55 1.93 -0.77 -25.10
CA ALA A 55 3.01 -1.32 -24.28
C ALA A 55 3.35 -2.76 -24.71
N ASP A 56 4.54 -3.24 -24.38
CA ASP A 56 4.97 -4.62 -24.64
C ASP A 56 4.04 -5.67 -24.02
N TYR A 57 3.45 -5.32 -22.87
CA TYR A 57 2.49 -6.15 -22.13
C TYR A 57 1.21 -5.36 -21.83
N PRO A 58 0.37 -5.08 -22.85
CA PRO A 58 -0.78 -4.21 -22.70
C PRO A 58 -1.75 -4.73 -21.63
N ARG A 59 -2.33 -3.77 -20.91
CA ARG A 59 -3.27 -4.01 -19.80
C ARG A 59 -2.70 -4.85 -18.62
N GLY A 60 -1.38 -5.01 -18.58
CA GLY A 60 -0.69 -5.45 -17.36
C GLY A 60 -0.61 -4.33 -16.33
N SER A 61 -0.14 -4.65 -15.13
CA SER A 61 0.04 -3.69 -14.03
C SER A 61 1.27 -4.03 -13.21
N TYR A 62 1.90 -3.02 -12.63
CA TYR A 62 2.91 -3.23 -11.60
C TYR A 62 2.27 -3.22 -10.23
N VAL A 63 2.76 -4.07 -9.34
CA VAL A 63 2.23 -4.23 -7.99
C VAL A 63 3.37 -4.20 -6.99
N THR A 64 3.23 -3.35 -5.99
CA THR A 64 4.13 -3.28 -4.84
C THR A 64 3.41 -3.83 -3.62
N VAL A 65 4.03 -4.77 -2.93
CA VAL A 65 3.50 -5.39 -1.71
C VAL A 65 4.46 -5.16 -0.57
N GLN A 66 3.95 -4.67 0.58
CA GLN A 66 4.78 -4.40 1.76
C GLN A 66 4.05 -4.83 3.04
N LYS A 67 4.79 -5.35 4.00
CA LYS A 67 4.30 -5.71 5.33
C LYS A 67 4.85 -4.73 6.36
N TYR A 68 3.96 -4.07 7.09
CA TYR A 68 4.29 -3.14 8.18
C TYR A 68 3.78 -3.67 9.51
N ILE A 69 4.59 -3.50 10.57
CA ILE A 69 4.17 -3.69 11.97
C ILE A 69 4.04 -2.32 12.62
N HIS A 70 2.95 -2.11 13.37
CA HIS A 70 2.67 -0.87 14.07
C HIS A 70 2.97 -1.00 15.57
N ASP A 71 3.69 -0.03 16.12
CA ASP A 71 3.79 0.18 17.57
C ASP A 71 2.55 0.94 18.06
N LEU A 72 1.45 0.20 18.24
CA LEU A 72 0.19 0.77 18.68
C LEU A 72 0.26 1.32 20.12
N ALA A 73 1.18 0.84 20.96
CA ALA A 73 1.38 1.38 22.29
C ALA A 73 1.90 2.81 22.20
N LYS A 74 3.00 3.01 21.47
CA LYS A 74 3.58 4.33 21.22
C LYS A 74 2.61 5.26 20.47
N TRP A 75 1.86 4.72 19.48
CA TRP A 75 0.85 5.47 18.74
C TRP A 75 -0.26 6.02 19.64
N ASN A 76 -0.75 5.21 20.57
CA ASN A 76 -1.83 5.56 21.47
C ASN A 76 -1.40 6.51 22.63
N GLU A 77 -0.10 6.78 22.79
CA GLU A 77 0.40 7.81 23.69
C GLU A 77 0.20 9.22 23.12
N LEU A 78 0.06 9.34 21.79
CA LEU A 78 -0.21 10.61 21.13
C LEU A 78 -1.66 11.07 21.37
N SER A 79 -1.84 12.37 21.51
CA SER A 79 -3.17 12.99 21.40
C SER A 79 -3.73 12.81 19.99
N THR A 80 -5.06 12.88 19.84
CA THR A 80 -5.70 12.83 18.52
C THR A 80 -5.14 13.89 17.57
N GLU A 81 -4.93 15.12 18.07
CA GLU A 81 -4.36 16.22 17.27
C GLU A 81 -2.93 15.90 16.77
N GLU A 82 -2.10 15.25 17.60
CA GLU A 82 -0.76 14.83 17.19
C GLU A 82 -0.81 13.70 16.15
N GLN A 83 -1.72 12.73 16.32
CA GLN A 83 -1.96 11.68 15.33
C GLN A 83 -2.42 12.26 13.98
N GLU A 84 -3.33 13.23 14.00
CA GLU A 84 -3.81 13.96 12.83
C GLU A 84 -2.66 14.69 12.11
N LYS A 85 -1.74 15.30 12.85
CA LYS A 85 -0.53 15.93 12.29
C LYS A 85 0.46 14.92 11.68
N VAL A 86 0.55 13.72 12.23
CA VAL A 86 1.38 12.65 11.64
C VAL A 86 0.79 12.19 10.30
N ILE A 87 -0.52 12.00 10.24
CA ILE A 87 -1.19 11.54 9.02
C ILE A 87 -1.40 12.69 8.02
N GLY A 88 -1.82 13.87 8.48
CA GLY A 88 -2.15 15.02 7.63
C GLY A 88 -3.66 15.17 7.37
N ARG A 89 -4.51 14.44 8.11
CA ARG A 89 -5.98 14.45 7.99
C ARG A 89 -6.62 14.38 9.37
N THR A 90 -7.87 14.86 9.50
CA THR A 90 -8.65 14.66 10.71
C THR A 90 -9.04 13.20 10.87
N LYS A 91 -8.99 12.71 12.11
CA LYS A 91 -9.27 11.30 12.41
C LYS A 91 -10.77 10.97 12.33
N ALA A 92 -11.61 11.89 12.78
CA ALA A 92 -13.06 11.69 12.83
C ALA A 92 -13.72 11.77 11.44
N ASP A 93 -13.45 12.84 10.72
CA ASP A 93 -14.20 13.24 9.53
C ASP A 93 -13.41 13.02 8.22
N ASP A 94 -12.18 12.54 8.30
CA ASP A 94 -11.29 12.27 7.16
C ASP A 94 -11.09 13.50 6.25
N ILE A 95 -10.99 14.68 6.86
CA ILE A 95 -10.73 15.94 6.17
C ILE A 95 -9.23 16.22 6.17
N GLU A 96 -8.67 16.51 5.02
CA GLU A 96 -7.28 16.92 4.92
C GLU A 96 -7.02 18.21 5.67
N LEU A 97 -5.89 18.28 6.40
CA LEU A 97 -5.51 19.49 7.11
C LEU A 97 -5.09 20.58 6.15
N ASP A 98 -5.44 21.83 6.49
CA ASP A 98 -5.02 23.00 5.73
C ASP A 98 -3.48 23.09 5.66
N ASP A 99 -2.95 23.61 4.57
CA ASP A 99 -1.51 23.71 4.32
C ASP A 99 -0.73 24.46 5.41
N ASP A 100 -1.38 25.43 6.07
CA ASP A 100 -0.78 26.18 7.18
C ASP A 100 -0.63 25.32 8.47
N THR A 101 -1.37 24.25 8.59
CA THR A 101 -1.40 23.38 9.78
C THR A 101 -0.85 21.98 9.53
N LYS A 102 -0.87 21.53 8.27
CA LYS A 102 -0.38 20.22 7.84
C LYS A 102 1.16 20.21 7.85
N PRO A 103 1.82 19.38 8.66
CA PRO A 103 3.27 19.28 8.65
C PRO A 103 3.78 18.78 7.29
N THR A 104 4.90 19.34 6.83
CA THR A 104 5.53 18.95 5.55
C THR A 104 6.04 17.51 5.52
N ASN A 105 6.14 16.85 6.68
CA ASN A 105 6.51 15.45 6.85
C ASN A 105 5.35 14.59 7.35
N SER A 106 4.11 15.07 7.20
CA SER A 106 2.94 14.22 7.37
C SER A 106 2.83 13.22 6.23
N HIS A 107 2.16 12.09 6.49
CA HIS A 107 1.98 11.04 5.50
C HIS A 107 1.33 11.57 4.21
N VAL A 108 0.28 12.36 4.32
CA VAL A 108 -0.40 12.97 3.16
C VAL A 108 0.54 13.89 2.39
N ALA A 109 1.23 14.83 3.06
CA ALA A 109 2.08 15.81 2.39
C ALA A 109 3.24 15.20 1.58
N LEU A 110 3.80 14.06 2.03
CA LEU A 110 4.90 13.38 1.34
C LEU A 110 4.42 12.44 0.22
N ASN A 111 3.13 12.07 0.22
CA ASN A 111 2.54 11.15 -0.74
C ASN A 111 1.58 11.81 -1.72
N ASP A 112 1.34 13.11 -1.59
CA ASP A 112 0.60 13.93 -2.55
C ASP A 112 1.51 14.23 -3.76
N LEU A 113 1.38 13.39 -4.80
CA LEU A 113 2.14 13.46 -6.05
C LEU A 113 1.17 13.60 -7.24
N GLU A 114 1.69 14.13 -8.35
CA GLU A 114 0.91 14.35 -9.58
C GLU A 114 0.32 13.04 -10.14
N GLU A 115 1.09 11.96 -10.09
CA GLU A 115 0.66 10.65 -10.59
C GLU A 115 0.08 9.79 -9.45
N ASP A 116 -1.14 9.32 -9.62
CA ASP A 116 -1.82 8.46 -8.66
C ASP A 116 -1.34 7.00 -8.67
N ILE A 117 -1.68 6.30 -7.61
CA ILE A 117 -1.63 4.85 -7.49
C ILE A 117 -2.96 4.35 -6.95
N TYR A 118 -3.35 3.13 -7.27
CA TYR A 118 -4.46 2.46 -6.61
C TYR A 118 -3.93 1.57 -5.48
N ARG A 119 -4.42 1.77 -4.27
CA ARG A 119 -3.92 1.07 -3.08
C ARG A 119 -5.04 0.43 -2.29
N GLU A 120 -4.73 -0.74 -1.78
CA GLU A 120 -5.57 -1.47 -0.83
C GLU A 120 -4.70 -1.92 0.33
N ASN A 121 -5.22 -1.80 1.53
CA ASN A 121 -4.54 -2.28 2.72
C ASN A 121 -5.32 -3.42 3.34
N MET A 122 -4.59 -4.38 3.88
CA MET A 122 -5.16 -5.45 4.67
C MET A 122 -4.64 -5.33 6.10
N VAL A 123 -5.52 -5.03 7.02
CA VAL A 123 -5.19 -5.11 8.44
C VAL A 123 -4.94 -6.55 8.83
N PHE A 124 -3.87 -6.82 9.56
CA PHE A 124 -3.59 -8.13 10.12
C PHE A 124 -3.08 -8.03 11.55
N GLY A 125 -3.11 -9.15 12.28
CA GLY A 125 -2.55 -9.19 13.62
C GLY A 125 -2.67 -10.53 14.30
N SER A 126 -1.82 -10.70 15.32
CA SER A 126 -1.79 -11.86 16.20
C SER A 126 -1.58 -11.39 17.63
N PHE A 127 -2.58 -11.50 18.46
CA PHE A 127 -2.45 -11.20 19.88
C PHE A 127 -1.43 -12.10 20.57
N ALA A 128 -1.31 -13.36 20.14
CA ALA A 128 -0.35 -14.31 20.71
C ALA A 128 1.10 -13.94 20.38
N ALA A 129 1.35 -13.37 19.20
CA ALA A 129 2.67 -12.90 18.80
C ALA A 129 2.94 -11.44 19.21
N GLY A 130 1.91 -10.70 19.65
CA GLY A 130 2.00 -9.26 19.92
C GLY A 130 2.21 -8.43 18.64
N GLU A 131 1.89 -8.98 17.47
CA GLU A 131 2.06 -8.32 16.19
C GLU A 131 0.74 -7.75 15.68
N MET A 132 0.74 -6.49 15.33
CA MET A 132 -0.39 -5.80 14.71
C MET A 132 0.14 -4.92 13.58
N GLY A 133 -0.49 -4.97 12.41
CA GLY A 133 0.08 -4.25 11.28
C GLY A 133 -0.81 -4.15 10.06
N THR A 134 -0.23 -3.63 9.00
CA THR A 134 -0.85 -3.44 7.70
C THR A 134 -0.06 -4.16 6.61
N TYR A 135 -0.76 -4.93 5.80
CA TYR A 135 -0.24 -5.48 4.56
C TYR A 135 -0.70 -4.56 3.43
N PHE A 136 0.23 -3.76 2.93
CA PHE A 136 -0.01 -2.81 1.84
C PHE A 136 0.10 -3.52 0.50
N ILE A 137 -0.80 -3.19 -0.42
CA ILE A 137 -0.71 -3.51 -1.83
C ILE A 137 -1.03 -2.25 -2.65
N GLY A 138 -0.11 -1.85 -3.53
CA GLY A 138 -0.27 -0.71 -4.42
C GLY A 138 -0.12 -1.13 -5.88
N TYR A 139 -1.03 -0.66 -6.72
CA TYR A 139 -1.05 -0.91 -8.16
C TYR A 139 -0.74 0.39 -8.92
N ALA A 140 0.08 0.30 -9.95
CA ALA A 140 0.38 1.42 -10.84
C ALA A 140 0.75 0.93 -12.24
N LYS A 141 0.47 1.76 -13.25
CA LYS A 141 0.97 1.53 -14.64
C LYS A 141 2.49 1.73 -14.74
N ASP A 142 3.08 2.53 -13.84
CA ASP A 142 4.51 2.74 -13.72
C ASP A 142 4.94 2.48 -12.27
N PRO A 143 5.88 1.52 -12.03
CA PRO A 143 6.34 1.23 -10.67
C PRO A 143 7.04 2.44 -10.01
N GLU A 144 7.56 3.38 -10.81
CA GLU A 144 8.20 4.59 -10.29
C GLU A 144 7.24 5.45 -9.47
N ASN A 145 5.93 5.46 -9.79
CA ASN A 145 4.91 6.18 -9.03
C ASN A 145 4.84 5.71 -7.56
N VAL A 146 5.03 4.41 -7.31
CA VAL A 146 5.12 3.87 -5.95
C VAL A 146 6.51 4.13 -5.36
N MET A 147 7.57 3.96 -6.15
CA MET A 147 8.95 4.13 -5.68
C MET A 147 9.26 5.58 -5.27
N GLU A 148 8.69 6.58 -5.94
CA GLU A 148 8.86 7.98 -5.54
C GLU A 148 8.20 8.24 -4.18
N ARG A 149 6.99 7.74 -3.94
CA ARG A 149 6.34 7.81 -2.63
C ARG A 149 7.19 7.17 -1.53
N LEU A 150 7.74 6.00 -1.79
CA LEU A 150 8.62 5.33 -0.84
C LEU A 150 9.90 6.13 -0.56
N ARG A 151 10.51 6.75 -1.57
CA ARG A 151 11.66 7.64 -1.34
C ARG A 151 11.27 8.83 -0.46
N ASN A 152 10.13 9.48 -0.73
CA ASN A 152 9.65 10.58 0.09
C ASN A 152 9.37 10.14 1.52
N MET A 153 8.78 8.95 1.71
CA MET A 153 8.52 8.41 3.05
C MET A 153 9.81 8.08 3.81
N PHE A 154 10.71 7.31 3.21
CA PHE A 154 11.86 6.75 3.93
C PHE A 154 13.09 7.67 3.95
N ILE A 155 13.30 8.46 2.91
CA ILE A 155 14.44 9.38 2.79
C ILE A 155 14.04 10.79 3.16
N GLY A 156 12.83 11.18 2.77
CA GLY A 156 12.26 12.51 3.01
C GLY A 156 12.39 13.46 1.82
N LYS A 157 11.52 14.47 1.81
CA LYS A 157 11.52 15.55 0.82
C LYS A 157 11.36 16.91 1.56
N PRO A 158 12.46 17.72 1.68
CA PRO A 158 13.85 17.38 1.31
C PRO A 158 14.41 16.22 2.14
N GLU A 159 15.59 15.71 1.75
CA GLU A 159 16.26 14.62 2.46
C GLU A 159 16.36 14.91 3.97
N GLY A 160 15.98 13.91 4.79
CA GLY A 160 15.88 14.02 6.24
C GLY A 160 14.50 14.46 6.75
N ASN A 161 13.60 14.99 5.88
CA ASN A 161 12.22 15.28 6.22
C ASN A 161 11.33 14.05 5.91
N TYR A 162 11.64 12.91 6.56
CA TYR A 162 10.98 11.63 6.34
C TYR A 162 9.56 11.59 6.94
N ASP A 163 8.76 10.64 6.50
CA ASP A 163 7.38 10.45 6.92
C ASP A 163 7.29 10.02 8.39
N ARG A 164 6.64 10.84 9.20
CA ARG A 164 6.49 10.59 10.63
C ARG A 164 5.69 9.34 10.98
N ILE A 165 4.92 8.77 10.05
CA ILE A 165 4.25 7.47 10.27
C ILE A 165 5.28 6.37 10.55
N LEU A 166 6.50 6.49 10.05
CA LEU A 166 7.59 5.53 10.26
C LEU A 166 8.14 5.56 11.70
N ASP A 167 7.81 6.58 12.50
CA ASP A 167 8.09 6.58 13.94
C ASP A 167 7.26 5.52 14.69
N PHE A 168 6.15 5.08 14.08
CA PHE A 168 5.17 4.15 14.65
C PHE A 168 4.98 2.88 13.83
N SER A 169 5.57 2.81 12.63
CA SER A 169 5.38 1.72 11.68
C SER A 169 6.72 1.26 11.11
N THR A 170 7.02 -0.02 11.27
CA THR A 170 8.25 -0.63 10.77
C THR A 170 7.96 -1.49 9.54
N ALA A 171 8.60 -1.18 8.41
CA ALA A 171 8.53 -2.02 7.22
C ALA A 171 9.37 -3.29 7.42
N LEU A 172 8.75 -4.45 7.26
CA LEU A 172 9.42 -5.76 7.36
C LEU A 172 9.79 -6.32 5.99
N THR A 173 8.93 -6.13 5.00
CA THR A 173 9.14 -6.63 3.64
C THR A 173 8.74 -5.58 2.61
N GLY A 174 9.27 -5.72 1.40
CA GLY A 174 8.87 -4.94 0.24
C GLY A 174 9.25 -5.70 -1.03
N THR A 175 8.30 -5.89 -1.94
CA THR A 175 8.53 -6.60 -3.20
C THR A 175 7.68 -6.01 -4.30
N ASN A 176 8.26 -5.88 -5.49
CA ASN A 176 7.58 -5.46 -6.70
C ASN A 176 7.29 -6.67 -7.58
N PHE A 177 6.11 -6.72 -8.14
CA PHE A 177 5.66 -7.73 -9.08
C PHE A 177 5.10 -7.08 -10.34
N PHE A 178 5.11 -7.83 -11.43
CA PHE A 178 4.31 -7.54 -12.61
C PHE A 178 3.09 -8.47 -12.64
N VAL A 179 1.91 -7.91 -12.86
CA VAL A 179 0.66 -8.65 -13.03
C VAL A 179 0.28 -8.61 -14.50
N PRO A 180 0.34 -9.74 -15.20
CA PRO A 180 -0.05 -9.80 -16.61
C PRO A 180 -1.55 -9.63 -16.79
N SER A 181 -1.97 -9.16 -17.97
CA SER A 181 -3.40 -9.11 -18.32
C SER A 181 -4.01 -10.52 -18.37
N ALA A 182 -5.33 -10.60 -18.21
CA ALA A 182 -6.04 -11.88 -18.32
C ALA A 182 -5.86 -12.55 -19.69
N ASP A 183 -5.69 -11.76 -20.77
CA ASP A 183 -5.48 -12.30 -22.12
C ASP A 183 -4.06 -12.84 -22.27
N LEU A 184 -3.06 -12.16 -21.71
CA LEU A 184 -1.69 -12.67 -21.68
C LEU A 184 -1.61 -13.97 -20.87
N MET A 185 -2.32 -14.05 -19.73
CA MET A 185 -2.39 -15.26 -18.91
C MET A 185 -3.01 -16.46 -19.64
N LYS A 186 -3.96 -16.24 -20.54
CA LYS A 186 -4.56 -17.30 -21.36
C LYS A 186 -3.62 -17.82 -22.44
N ASN A 187 -2.73 -16.95 -22.92
CA ASN A 187 -1.82 -17.21 -24.05
C ASN A 187 -0.36 -17.27 -23.59
N PHE A 188 -0.12 -17.77 -22.38
CA PHE A 188 1.21 -17.76 -21.76
C PHE A 188 2.28 -18.50 -22.59
N ASP A 189 1.88 -19.50 -23.35
CA ASP A 189 2.75 -20.29 -24.25
C ASP A 189 3.25 -19.47 -25.48
N GLU A 190 2.65 -18.30 -25.74
CA GLU A 190 3.02 -17.39 -26.85
C GLU A 190 4.04 -16.32 -26.42
N LEU A 191 4.45 -16.30 -25.15
CA LEU A 191 5.46 -15.36 -24.67
C LEU A 191 6.81 -15.63 -25.33
N PRO A 192 7.55 -14.58 -25.74
CA PRO A 192 8.91 -14.77 -26.20
C PRO A 192 9.76 -15.37 -25.07
N PRO A 193 10.70 -16.26 -25.39
CA PRO A 193 11.63 -16.78 -24.39
C PRO A 193 12.40 -15.61 -23.75
N ALA A 194 12.61 -15.68 -22.43
CA ALA A 194 13.32 -14.68 -21.65
C ALA A 194 14.79 -14.53 -22.10
#